data_9e71a9240eafc026b715adfb639048b3
#
_entry.id   9e71a9240eafc026b715adfb639048b3
#
_cell.length_a   1.000
_cell.length_b   1.000
_cell.length_c   1.000
_cell.angle_alpha   90.00
_cell.angle_beta   90.00
_cell.angle_gamma   90.00
#
_symmetry.space_group_name_H-M   'P 1'
#
loop_
_entity.id
_entity.type
_entity.pdbx_description
1 polymer ?
#
loop_
_entity_poly.entity_id
_entity_poly.type
_entity_poly.pdbx_seq_one_letter_code
_entity_poly.pdbx_strand_id
1 'polypeptide(L)'
;ITRRYVITAIPKTIMILGGVNISKDTFIMLLFATLMAIAAYFMIVNRSNFQVKDKDLNYFKISLDGLLVGFLTGLVGAGGGFLIIPALVILANLDMKNAIATSLFIITVKSLFGFLGDVQSQVIDWSFLLTFTLFAVSGIFIGMFFGTSIDSKPLKKIFGWFVLTISIFIIVVEFLN
;
A
#
# COMPACT_ATOMS: atom_id res chain seq x y z
N ILE A 1 2.37 -13.64 10.00
CA ILE A 1 2.27 -13.68 11.47
C ILE A 1 1.10 -12.78 11.91
N THR A 2 1.07 -11.51 11.57
CA THR A 2 0.05 -10.54 12.01
C THR A 2 -1.37 -10.97 11.64
N ARG A 3 -1.58 -11.45 10.42
CA ARG A 3 -2.90 -11.90 9.94
C ARG A 3 -3.43 -13.10 10.74
N ARG A 4 -2.57 -14.04 11.12
CA ARG A 4 -2.97 -15.27 11.82
C ARG A 4 -3.32 -15.04 13.30
N TYR A 5 -2.65 -14.10 13.97
CA TYR A 5 -2.83 -13.87 15.41
C TYR A 5 -3.73 -12.67 15.72
N VAL A 6 -3.56 -11.55 15.02
CA VAL A 6 -4.32 -10.32 15.29
C VAL A 6 -5.73 -10.41 14.71
N ILE A 7 -5.86 -10.91 13.48
CA ILE A 7 -7.17 -10.98 12.83
C ILE A 7 -8.08 -12.03 13.50
N THR A 8 -7.55 -13.13 14.02
CA THR A 8 -8.35 -14.12 14.73
C THR A 8 -8.77 -13.68 16.15
N ALA A 9 -8.05 -12.76 16.75
CA ALA A 9 -8.38 -12.20 18.06
C ALA A 9 -9.52 -11.16 18.03
N ILE A 10 -9.86 -10.61 16.87
CA ILE A 10 -10.95 -9.65 16.72
C ILE A 10 -12.27 -10.38 16.54
N PRO A 11 -13.32 -10.10 17.32
CA PRO A 11 -14.64 -10.75 17.17
C PRO A 11 -15.24 -10.48 15.78
N LYS A 12 -16.07 -11.42 15.29
CA LYS A 12 -16.65 -11.36 13.94
C LYS A 12 -17.57 -10.15 13.72
N THR A 13 -18.17 -9.64 14.79
CA THR A 13 -19.00 -8.42 14.82
C THR A 13 -18.38 -7.44 15.79
N ILE A 14 -17.96 -6.25 15.31
CA ILE A 14 -17.22 -5.29 16.11
C ILE A 14 -18.13 -4.23 16.72
N MET A 15 -19.20 -3.87 16.06
CA MET A 15 -20.07 -2.79 16.53
C MET A 15 -21.49 -2.88 15.97
N ILE A 16 -22.48 -2.60 16.83
CA ILE A 16 -23.84 -2.33 16.44
C ILE A 16 -24.01 -0.81 16.57
N LEU A 17 -23.71 -0.06 15.51
CA LEU A 17 -23.99 1.37 15.45
C LEU A 17 -25.32 1.60 14.69
N GLY A 18 -26.36 1.98 15.41
CA GLY A 18 -27.63 2.34 14.79
C GLY A 18 -28.35 1.21 14.02
N GLY A 19 -28.16 -0.07 14.40
CA GLY A 19 -28.85 -1.20 13.78
C GLY A 19 -28.13 -1.83 12.58
N VAL A 20 -26.95 -1.34 12.21
CA VAL A 20 -26.11 -1.94 11.16
C VAL A 20 -25.02 -2.79 11.80
N ASN A 21 -25.00 -4.08 11.47
CA ASN A 21 -23.96 -5.00 11.88
C ASN A 21 -22.73 -4.81 10.99
N ILE A 22 -21.74 -4.07 11.47
CA ILE A 22 -20.48 -3.90 10.74
C ILE A 22 -19.62 -5.16 10.92
N SER A 23 -19.42 -5.86 9.83
CA SER A 23 -18.54 -7.03 9.83
C SER A 23 -17.09 -6.57 10.04
N LYS A 24 -16.27 -7.48 10.56
CA LYS A 24 -14.84 -7.24 10.75
C LYS A 24 -14.15 -6.86 9.43
N ASP A 25 -14.52 -7.52 8.34
CA ASP A 25 -13.90 -7.30 7.03
C ASP A 25 -14.28 -5.91 6.50
N THR A 26 -15.54 -5.50 6.65
CA THR A 26 -16.03 -4.14 6.35
C THR A 26 -15.26 -3.08 7.15
N PHE A 27 -15.05 -3.30 8.46
CA PHE A 27 -14.28 -2.35 9.28
C PHE A 27 -12.84 -2.20 8.79
N ILE A 28 -12.15 -3.29 8.48
CA ILE A 28 -10.77 -3.27 7.97
C ILE A 28 -10.72 -2.57 6.60
N MET A 29 -11.68 -2.82 5.71
CA MET A 29 -11.75 -2.18 4.39
C MET A 29 -12.01 -0.68 4.50
N LEU A 30 -12.93 -0.25 5.36
CA LEU A 30 -13.21 1.17 5.60
C LEU A 30 -12.01 1.89 6.24
N LEU A 31 -11.35 1.26 7.22
CA LEU A 31 -10.13 1.79 7.82
C LEU A 31 -9.05 1.99 6.74
N PHE A 32 -8.85 0.99 5.90
CA PHE A 32 -7.88 1.06 4.81
C PHE A 32 -8.22 2.16 3.80
N ALA A 33 -9.48 2.22 3.35
CA ALA A 33 -9.92 3.24 2.41
C ALA A 33 -9.76 4.65 2.99
N THR A 34 -10.08 4.84 4.27
CA THR A 34 -9.90 6.13 4.96
C THR A 34 -8.42 6.52 5.02
N LEU A 35 -7.54 5.61 5.37
CA LEU A 35 -6.09 5.86 5.37
C LEU A 35 -5.58 6.21 3.98
N MET A 36 -6.06 5.52 2.94
CA MET A 36 -5.73 5.83 1.55
C MET A 36 -6.23 7.21 1.13
N ALA A 37 -7.45 7.60 1.51
CA ALA A 37 -7.99 8.92 1.21
C ALA A 37 -7.16 10.04 1.85
N ILE A 38 -6.80 9.87 3.12
CA ILE A 38 -5.95 10.82 3.84
C ILE A 38 -4.58 10.93 3.16
N ALA A 39 -3.96 9.81 2.83
CA ALA A 39 -2.67 9.78 2.16
C ALA A 39 -2.73 10.45 0.77
N ALA A 40 -3.77 10.15 -0.01
CA ALA A 40 -4.02 10.77 -1.31
C ALA A 40 -4.19 12.29 -1.19
N TYR A 41 -4.96 12.75 -0.21
CA TYR A 41 -5.14 14.18 0.06
C TYR A 41 -3.80 14.88 0.32
N PHE A 42 -2.96 14.33 1.20
CA PHE A 42 -1.63 14.88 1.47
C PHE A 42 -0.72 14.88 0.22
N MET A 43 -0.83 13.87 -0.62
CA MET A 43 -0.05 13.82 -1.87
C MET A 43 -0.50 14.89 -2.88
N ILE A 44 -1.80 15.18 -2.96
CA ILE A 44 -2.36 16.15 -3.89
C ILE A 44 -2.10 17.59 -3.42
N VAL A 45 -2.38 17.87 -2.14
CA VAL A 45 -2.37 19.22 -1.58
C VAL A 45 -0.96 19.67 -1.19
N ASN A 46 -0.16 18.76 -0.66
CA ASN A 46 1.15 19.12 -0.13
C ASN A 46 2.15 19.42 -1.26
N ARG A 47 2.35 20.70 -1.51
CA ARG A 47 3.36 21.25 -2.43
C ARG A 47 4.77 21.23 -1.81
N SER A 48 5.09 20.29 -0.92
CA SER A 48 6.39 20.27 -0.29
C SER A 48 7.47 20.31 -1.37
N ASN A 49 8.20 21.42 -1.42
CA ASN A 49 9.47 21.48 -2.11
C ASN A 49 10.33 20.44 -1.40
N PHE A 50 10.61 19.33 -2.09
CA PHE A 50 11.58 18.34 -1.66
C PHE A 50 12.94 19.01 -1.60
N GLN A 51 13.18 19.79 -0.55
CA GLN A 51 14.53 20.11 -0.17
C GLN A 51 15.01 18.89 0.60
N VAL A 52 15.96 18.20 0.04
CA VAL A 52 16.86 17.32 0.78
C VAL A 52 17.57 18.24 1.78
N LYS A 53 16.88 18.55 2.87
CA LYS A 53 17.54 19.16 4.02
C LYS A 53 18.32 18.00 4.60
N ASP A 54 19.62 18.16 4.76
CA ASP A 54 20.46 17.32 5.61
C ASP A 54 19.86 17.31 7.01
N LYS A 55 18.79 16.52 7.19
CA LYS A 55 18.25 16.21 8.50
C LYS A 55 19.05 15.03 8.98
N ASP A 56 19.67 15.19 10.12
CA ASP A 56 20.20 14.07 10.89
C ASP A 56 19.20 12.92 10.80
N LEU A 57 19.63 11.83 10.14
CA LEU A 57 18.81 10.64 9.96
C LEU A 57 18.51 10.05 11.34
N ASN A 58 17.35 10.36 11.88
CA ASN A 58 16.93 9.76 13.13
C ASN A 58 16.43 8.34 12.83
N TYR A 59 17.36 7.39 12.85
CA TYR A 59 17.11 5.97 12.57
C TYR A 59 15.99 5.38 13.43
N PHE A 60 15.84 5.87 14.67
CA PHE A 60 14.77 5.44 15.55
C PHE A 60 13.40 5.84 15.01
N LYS A 61 13.27 7.08 14.51
CA LYS A 61 12.02 7.57 13.93
C LYS A 61 11.66 6.81 12.65
N ILE A 62 12.64 6.58 11.80
CA ILE A 62 12.46 5.79 10.54
C ILE A 62 12.02 4.35 10.87
N SER A 63 12.61 3.73 11.90
CA SER A 63 12.22 2.38 12.33
C SER A 63 10.80 2.35 12.87
N LEU A 64 10.40 3.35 13.63
CA LEU A 64 9.04 3.46 14.18
C LEU A 64 8.00 3.67 13.07
N ASP A 65 8.29 4.55 12.12
CA ASP A 65 7.43 4.80 10.95
C ASP A 65 7.29 3.52 10.10
N GLY A 66 8.39 2.82 9.87
CA GLY A 66 8.40 1.53 9.17
C GLY A 66 7.60 0.45 9.88
N LEU A 67 7.68 0.38 11.21
CA LEU A 67 6.92 -0.55 12.03
C LEU A 67 5.42 -0.26 11.96
N LEU A 68 5.02 0.99 12.07
CA LEU A 68 3.62 1.43 11.94
C LEU A 68 3.05 1.08 10.56
N VAL A 69 3.77 1.45 9.49
CA VAL A 69 3.34 1.16 8.12
C VAL A 69 3.29 -0.35 7.90
N GLY A 70 4.28 -1.10 8.37
CA GLY A 70 4.33 -2.55 8.27
C GLY A 70 3.17 -3.23 9.01
N PHE A 71 2.81 -2.74 10.19
CA PHE A 71 1.66 -3.22 10.97
C PHE A 71 0.34 -2.96 10.22
N LEU A 72 0.10 -1.72 9.77
CA LEU A 72 -1.11 -1.36 9.02
C LEU A 72 -1.25 -2.17 7.72
N THR A 73 -0.17 -2.30 6.96
CA THR A 73 -0.18 -3.09 5.73
C THR A 73 -0.36 -4.59 5.98
N GLY A 74 0.10 -5.08 7.13
CA GLY A 74 -0.10 -6.46 7.58
C GLY A 74 -1.55 -6.76 7.97
N LEU A 75 -2.25 -5.79 8.58
CA LEU A 75 -3.69 -5.91 8.91
C LEU A 75 -4.55 -5.99 7.66
N VAL A 76 -4.31 -5.15 6.69
CA VAL A 76 -5.12 -5.09 5.45
C VAL A 76 -4.91 -6.34 4.58
N GLY A 77 -3.75 -6.99 4.66
CA GLY A 77 -3.48 -8.22 3.92
C GLY A 77 -3.30 -8.06 2.41
N ALA A 78 -3.52 -6.85 1.86
CA ALA A 78 -3.41 -6.54 0.43
C ALA A 78 -1.96 -6.34 -0.06
N GLY A 79 -0.98 -7.00 0.57
CA GLY A 79 0.44 -6.83 0.25
C GLY A 79 1.04 -5.48 0.64
N GLY A 80 0.21 -4.49 0.99
CA GLY A 80 0.59 -3.19 1.53
C GLY A 80 1.24 -2.23 0.54
N GLY A 81 1.40 -2.59 -0.73
CA GLY A 81 2.09 -1.79 -1.73
C GLY A 81 1.51 -0.37 -1.90
N PHE A 82 0.20 -0.25 -1.85
CA PHE A 82 -0.49 1.04 -2.00
C PHE A 82 -0.22 2.02 -0.86
N LEU A 83 0.01 1.55 0.37
CA LEU A 83 0.31 2.40 1.53
C LEU A 83 1.80 2.72 1.67
N ILE A 84 2.68 1.86 1.16
CA ILE A 84 4.13 2.07 1.28
C ILE A 84 4.57 3.32 0.54
N ILE A 85 4.09 3.54 -0.70
CA ILE A 85 4.47 4.72 -1.50
C ILE A 85 4.07 6.03 -0.81
N PRO A 86 2.77 6.26 -0.45
CA PRO A 86 2.38 7.45 0.30
C PRO A 86 3.14 7.62 1.62
N ALA A 87 3.36 6.54 2.35
CA ALA A 87 4.09 6.58 3.61
C ALA A 87 5.54 7.06 3.41
N LEU A 88 6.25 6.54 2.42
CA LEU A 88 7.61 6.97 2.11
C LEU A 88 7.66 8.45 1.66
N VAL A 89 6.67 8.90 0.89
CA VAL A 89 6.59 10.28 0.43
C VAL A 89 6.26 11.25 1.56
N ILE A 90 5.36 10.86 2.48
CA ILE A 90 4.84 11.76 3.52
C ILE A 90 5.69 11.69 4.80
N LEU A 91 5.99 10.48 5.28
CA LEU A 91 6.69 10.25 6.55
C LEU A 91 8.21 10.34 6.38
N ALA A 92 8.75 9.65 5.38
CA ALA A 92 10.17 9.67 5.09
C ALA A 92 10.60 10.87 4.21
N ASN A 93 9.63 11.67 3.73
CA ASN A 93 9.85 12.84 2.88
C ASN A 93 10.69 12.53 1.63
N LEU A 94 10.54 11.31 1.09
CA LEU A 94 11.23 10.90 -0.12
C LEU A 94 10.57 11.52 -1.36
N ASP A 95 11.40 11.80 -2.35
CA ASP A 95 10.95 12.13 -3.70
C ASP A 95 10.14 10.97 -4.31
N MET A 96 9.14 11.26 -5.15
CA MET A 96 8.21 10.26 -5.67
C MET A 96 8.91 9.12 -6.42
N LYS A 97 9.92 9.42 -7.23
CA LYS A 97 10.70 8.39 -7.96
C LYS A 97 11.46 7.48 -7.00
N ASN A 98 12.09 8.07 -5.99
CA ASN A 98 12.80 7.32 -4.96
C ASN A 98 11.84 6.51 -4.08
N ALA A 99 10.68 7.05 -3.74
CA ALA A 99 9.65 6.35 -2.99
C ALA A 99 9.12 5.13 -3.76
N ILE A 100 8.90 5.25 -5.07
CA ILE A 100 8.50 4.13 -5.93
C ILE A 100 9.59 3.06 -5.96
N ALA A 101 10.84 3.44 -6.22
CA ALA A 101 11.95 2.49 -6.28
C ALA A 101 12.14 1.75 -4.95
N THR A 102 12.11 2.47 -3.83
CA THR A 102 12.23 1.89 -2.48
C THR A 102 11.04 0.99 -2.15
N SER A 103 9.81 1.40 -2.51
CA SER A 103 8.63 0.58 -2.27
C SER A 103 8.66 -0.71 -3.06
N LEU A 104 9.08 -0.67 -4.33
CA LEU A 104 9.23 -1.86 -5.17
C LEU A 104 10.25 -2.83 -4.57
N PHE A 105 11.37 -2.33 -4.06
CA PHE A 105 12.37 -3.16 -3.38
C PHE A 105 11.78 -3.83 -2.14
N ILE A 106 11.10 -3.07 -1.27
CA ILE A 106 10.46 -3.61 -0.07
C ILE A 106 9.41 -4.68 -0.42
N ILE A 107 8.56 -4.40 -1.43
CA ILE A 107 7.52 -5.33 -1.89
C ILE A 107 8.16 -6.59 -2.45
N THR A 108 9.23 -6.48 -3.22
CA THR A 108 9.95 -7.63 -3.81
C THR A 108 10.49 -8.55 -2.71
N VAL A 109 11.19 -8.00 -1.74
CA VAL A 109 11.72 -8.77 -0.61
C VAL A 109 10.59 -9.47 0.17
N LYS A 110 9.53 -8.71 0.50
CA LYS A 110 8.36 -9.23 1.22
C LYS A 110 7.65 -10.34 0.44
N SER A 111 7.46 -10.15 -0.86
CA SER A 111 6.77 -11.11 -1.74
C SER A 111 7.59 -12.38 -1.94
N LEU A 112 8.93 -12.26 -2.00
CA LEU A 112 9.81 -13.42 -2.09
C LEU A 112 9.66 -14.33 -0.88
N PHE A 113 9.68 -13.76 0.34
CA PHE A 113 9.45 -14.53 1.56
C PHE A 113 8.02 -15.10 1.65
N GLY A 114 7.02 -14.36 1.19
CA GLY A 114 5.64 -14.84 1.11
C GLY A 114 5.52 -16.03 0.17
N PHE A 115 6.05 -15.90 -1.04
CA PHE A 115 6.03 -16.93 -2.06
C PHE A 115 6.74 -18.23 -1.63
N LEU A 116 7.90 -18.12 -0.96
CA LEU A 116 8.59 -19.31 -0.43
C LEU A 116 7.73 -20.10 0.59
N GLY A 117 6.89 -19.38 1.35
CA GLY A 117 5.92 -20.04 2.24
C GLY A 117 4.77 -20.69 1.49
N ASP A 118 4.27 -20.03 0.44
CA ASP A 118 3.11 -20.53 -0.32
C ASP A 118 3.48 -21.73 -1.21
N VAL A 119 4.67 -21.78 -1.79
CA VAL A 119 5.16 -22.92 -2.58
C VAL A 119 5.14 -24.22 -1.79
N GLN A 120 5.36 -24.15 -0.49
CA GLN A 120 5.36 -25.35 0.37
C GLN A 120 3.95 -25.80 0.81
N SER A 121 2.98 -24.89 0.75
CA SER A 121 1.65 -25.11 1.35
C SER A 121 0.50 -25.14 0.34
N GLN A 122 0.71 -24.67 -0.87
CA GLN A 122 -0.32 -24.50 -1.91
C GLN A 122 0.05 -25.26 -3.19
N VAL A 123 -0.96 -25.80 -3.87
CA VAL A 123 -0.79 -26.33 -5.22
C VAL A 123 -0.78 -25.17 -6.21
N ILE A 124 0.36 -24.93 -6.85
CA ILE A 124 0.56 -23.80 -7.76
C ILE A 124 0.33 -24.28 -9.20
N ASP A 125 -0.56 -23.58 -9.92
CA ASP A 125 -0.64 -23.68 -11.39
C ASP A 125 0.50 -22.86 -12.01
N TRP A 126 1.56 -23.58 -12.37
CA TRP A 126 2.76 -22.98 -12.96
C TRP A 126 2.50 -22.36 -14.33
N SER A 127 1.57 -22.90 -15.11
CA SER A 127 1.25 -22.36 -16.43
C SER A 127 0.59 -21.01 -16.33
N PHE A 128 -0.38 -20.87 -15.46
CA PHE A 128 -1.03 -19.59 -15.15
C PHE A 128 -0.03 -18.58 -14.58
N LEU A 129 0.77 -18.99 -13.59
CA LEU A 129 1.74 -18.12 -12.92
C LEU A 129 2.76 -17.56 -13.93
N LEU A 130 3.34 -18.39 -14.78
CA LEU A 130 4.33 -17.97 -15.77
C LEU A 130 3.73 -17.01 -16.80
N THR A 131 2.53 -17.32 -17.31
CA THR A 131 1.83 -16.47 -18.27
C THR A 131 1.54 -15.10 -17.66
N PHE A 132 1.00 -15.07 -16.45
CA PHE A 132 0.72 -13.83 -15.74
C PHE A 132 1.99 -13.02 -15.45
N THR A 133 3.07 -13.70 -15.04
CA THR A 133 4.37 -13.06 -14.78
C THR A 133 4.92 -12.42 -16.05
N LEU A 134 4.79 -13.06 -17.20
CA LEU A 134 5.26 -12.52 -18.47
C LEU A 134 4.54 -11.21 -18.83
N PHE A 135 3.22 -11.15 -18.67
CA PHE A 135 2.46 -9.91 -18.83
C PHE A 135 2.85 -8.84 -17.83
N ALA A 136 3.05 -9.21 -16.56
CA ALA A 136 3.46 -8.27 -15.53
C ALA A 136 4.84 -7.66 -15.83
N VAL A 137 5.81 -8.48 -16.21
CA VAL A 137 7.16 -8.02 -16.60
C VAL A 137 7.09 -7.09 -17.80
N SER A 138 6.31 -7.45 -18.83
CA SER A 138 6.09 -6.58 -20.00
C SER A 138 5.51 -5.23 -19.59
N GLY A 139 4.53 -5.22 -18.68
CA GLY A 139 3.94 -4.00 -18.13
C GLY A 139 4.96 -3.13 -17.39
N ILE A 140 5.88 -3.73 -16.64
CA ILE A 140 6.95 -3.00 -15.94
C ILE A 140 7.88 -2.30 -16.96
N PHE A 141 8.31 -2.98 -18.04
CA PHE A 141 9.16 -2.37 -19.04
C PHE A 141 8.46 -1.19 -19.74
N ILE A 142 7.19 -1.36 -20.11
CA ILE A 142 6.38 -0.29 -20.69
C ILE A 142 6.26 0.88 -19.71
N GLY A 143 5.94 0.59 -18.43
CA GLY A 143 5.83 1.60 -17.40
C GLY A 143 7.13 2.36 -17.13
N MET A 144 8.27 1.67 -17.15
CA MET A 144 9.59 2.31 -17.04
C MET A 144 9.87 3.25 -18.20
N PHE A 145 9.58 2.83 -19.42
CA PHE A 145 9.81 3.66 -20.60
C PHE A 145 9.06 5.00 -20.53
N PHE A 146 7.80 4.98 -20.15
CA PHE A 146 7.01 6.20 -19.95
C PHE A 146 7.36 6.96 -18.67
N GLY A 147 7.68 6.25 -17.60
CA GLY A 147 7.94 6.83 -16.28
C GLY A 147 9.22 7.66 -16.19
N THR A 148 10.23 7.34 -17.00
CA THR A 148 11.49 8.11 -17.03
C THR A 148 11.29 9.55 -17.50
N SER A 149 10.32 9.78 -18.38
CA SER A 149 10.04 11.10 -18.97
C SER A 149 9.17 12.00 -18.09
N ILE A 150 8.61 11.49 -16.98
CA ILE A 150 7.71 12.24 -16.11
C ILE A 150 8.47 12.71 -14.87
N ASP A 151 8.34 13.99 -14.53
CA ASP A 151 8.91 14.55 -13.31
C ASP A 151 8.19 14.03 -12.07
N SER A 152 8.90 14.02 -10.92
CA SER A 152 8.36 13.53 -9.65
C SER A 152 7.14 14.33 -9.16
N LYS A 153 7.06 15.62 -9.41
CA LYS A 153 5.94 16.47 -8.95
C LYS A 153 4.61 16.12 -9.62
N PRO A 154 4.50 16.07 -10.97
CA PRO A 154 3.27 15.61 -11.61
C PRO A 154 2.98 14.14 -11.30
N LEU A 155 3.98 13.27 -11.24
CA LEU A 155 3.82 11.87 -10.90
C LEU A 155 3.18 11.67 -9.52
N LYS A 156 3.60 12.44 -8.52
CA LYS A 156 2.99 12.46 -7.18
C LYS A 156 1.51 12.82 -7.22
N LYS A 157 1.14 13.83 -8.00
CA LYS A 157 -0.27 14.24 -8.12
C LYS A 157 -1.12 13.20 -8.83
N ILE A 158 -0.64 12.67 -9.95
CA ILE A 158 -1.34 11.61 -10.71
C ILE A 158 -1.58 10.39 -9.81
N PHE A 159 -0.56 9.96 -9.08
CA PHE A 159 -0.68 8.86 -8.14
C PHE A 159 -1.65 9.18 -7.00
N GLY A 160 -1.61 10.40 -6.47
CA GLY A 160 -2.56 10.86 -5.44
C GLY A 160 -4.01 10.79 -5.91
N TRP A 161 -4.31 11.27 -7.12
CA TRP A 161 -5.65 11.16 -7.72
C TRP A 161 -6.07 9.71 -7.94
N PHE A 162 -5.16 8.86 -8.42
CA PHE A 162 -5.40 7.43 -8.60
C PHE A 162 -5.78 6.74 -7.29
N VAL A 163 -5.01 6.99 -6.23
CA VAL A 163 -5.26 6.43 -4.89
C VAL A 163 -6.59 6.95 -4.32
N LEU A 164 -6.91 8.23 -4.54
CA LEU A 164 -8.18 8.82 -4.12
C LEU A 164 -9.38 8.14 -4.80
N THR A 165 -9.28 7.94 -6.11
CA THR A 165 -10.34 7.27 -6.88
C THR A 165 -10.59 5.84 -6.36
N ILE A 166 -9.52 5.08 -6.12
CA ILE A 166 -9.64 3.73 -5.56
C ILE A 166 -10.24 3.77 -4.15
N SER A 167 -9.83 4.72 -3.31
CA SER A 167 -10.36 4.87 -1.96
C SER A 167 -11.87 5.14 -1.98
N ILE A 168 -12.33 6.07 -2.81
CA ILE A 168 -13.75 6.37 -2.97
C ILE A 168 -14.51 5.14 -3.50
N PHE A 169 -13.93 4.45 -4.49
CA PHE A 169 -14.54 3.23 -5.03
C PHE A 169 -14.73 2.16 -3.96
N ILE A 170 -13.72 1.90 -3.12
CA ILE A 170 -13.83 0.94 -2.02
C ILE A 170 -14.92 1.35 -1.03
N ILE A 171 -14.98 2.63 -0.64
CA ILE A 171 -16.00 3.15 0.27
C ILE A 171 -17.40 2.94 -0.32
N VAL A 172 -17.61 3.33 -1.59
CA VAL A 172 -18.93 3.21 -2.25
C VAL A 172 -19.37 1.74 -2.35
N VAL A 173 -18.47 0.84 -2.75
CA VAL A 173 -18.78 -0.59 -2.86
C VAL A 173 -19.14 -1.17 -1.50
N GLU A 174 -18.43 -0.78 -0.45
CA GLU A 174 -18.65 -1.30 0.90
C GLU A 174 -19.97 -0.77 1.51
N PHE A 175 -20.41 0.42 1.14
CA PHE A 175 -21.72 0.95 1.56
C PHE A 175 -22.91 0.41 0.76
N LEU A 176 -22.66 -0.16 -0.42
CA LEU A 176 -23.71 -0.73 -1.26
C LEU A 176 -23.93 -2.23 -1.00
N ASN A 177 -23.02 -2.90 -0.28
CA ASN A 177 -23.13 -4.30 0.12
C ASN A 177 -23.62 -4.45 1.57
#